data_61cf41b689e026b3de461eac6ffdcae8
#
_entry.id   61cf41b689e026b3de461eac6ffdcae8
#
_cell.length_a   1.000
_cell.length_b   1.000
_cell.length_c   1.000
_cell.angle_alpha   90.00
_cell.angle_beta   90.00
_cell.angle_gamma   90.00
#
_symmetry.space_group_name_H-M   'P 1'
#
loop_
_entity.id
_entity.type
_entity.pdbx_description
1 polymer ?
#
loop_
_entity_poly.entity_id
_entity_poly.type
_entity_poly.pdbx_seq_one_letter_code
_entity_poly.pdbx_strand_id
1 'polypeptide(L)'
;MIVRIGIMALRLCVLLALIFGILLWVNAIPDWGVMAHMTLGLLAVISLWLLAFGIATAPKGRNWGLAIGAFVLGLLLPIVGLGQLSWLSLGNAHIVVQIIHLLLGLGAIGIGEMIAARYKRQNKLA
;
A
#
# COMPACT_ATOMS: atom_id res chain seq x y z
N MET A 1 14.26 -5.66 12.66
CA MET A 1 14.76 -5.68 11.26
C MET A 1 13.62 -5.68 10.24
N ILE A 2 12.64 -6.58 10.35
CA ILE A 2 11.51 -6.71 9.39
C ILE A 2 10.71 -5.42 9.19
N VAL A 3 10.37 -4.69 10.26
CA VAL A 3 9.62 -3.43 10.17
C VAL A 3 10.41 -2.34 9.46
N ARG A 4 11.72 -2.30 9.68
CA ARG A 4 12.59 -1.31 9.00
C ARG A 4 12.68 -1.57 7.50
N ILE A 5 12.84 -2.83 7.11
CA ILE A 5 12.87 -3.22 5.69
C ILE A 5 11.49 -2.98 5.06
N GLY A 6 10.43 -3.40 5.74
CA GLY A 6 9.06 -3.25 5.26
C GLY A 6 8.68 -1.79 4.99
N ILE A 7 9.01 -0.85 5.89
CA ILE A 7 8.67 0.57 5.69
C ILE A 7 9.49 1.21 4.57
N MET A 8 10.77 0.85 4.42
CA MET A 8 11.59 1.37 3.34
C MET A 8 11.09 0.87 1.97
N ALA A 9 10.79 -0.41 1.87
CA ALA A 9 10.22 -1.01 0.66
C ALA A 9 8.84 -0.42 0.34
N LEU A 10 7.97 -0.25 1.35
CA LEU A 10 6.66 0.36 1.18
C LEU A 10 6.75 1.77 0.62
N ARG A 11 7.59 2.62 1.21
CA ARG A 11 7.81 4.00 0.75
C ARG A 11 8.24 4.05 -0.71
N LEU A 12 9.23 3.24 -1.08
CA LEU A 12 9.73 3.20 -2.45
C LEU A 12 8.67 2.70 -3.42
N CYS A 13 8.02 1.57 -3.11
CA CYS A 13 7.02 0.97 -3.98
C CYS A 13 5.79 1.87 -4.14
N VAL A 14 5.30 2.49 -3.07
CA VAL A 14 4.15 3.42 -3.14
C VAL A 14 4.50 4.66 -3.94
N LEU A 15 5.68 5.24 -3.73
CA LEU A 15 6.12 6.41 -4.49
C LEU A 15 6.19 6.11 -5.99
N LEU A 16 6.84 5.01 -6.37
CA LEU A 16 6.95 4.61 -7.77
C LEU A 16 5.59 4.22 -8.36
N ALA A 17 4.77 3.48 -7.61
CA ALA A 17 3.42 3.13 -8.05
C ALA A 17 2.55 4.39 -8.25
N LEU A 18 2.68 5.39 -7.40
CA LEU A 18 1.97 6.68 -7.54
C LEU A 18 2.40 7.41 -8.82
N ILE A 19 3.71 7.46 -9.08
CA ILE A 19 4.23 8.08 -10.31
C ILE A 19 3.66 7.37 -11.54
N PHE A 20 3.76 6.05 -11.61
CA PHE A 20 3.20 5.28 -12.72
C PHE A 20 1.68 5.43 -12.82
N GLY A 21 0.98 5.44 -11.69
CA GLY A 21 -0.48 5.63 -11.66
C GLY A 21 -0.90 6.99 -12.23
N ILE A 22 -0.19 8.06 -11.88
CA ILE A 22 -0.45 9.40 -12.43
C ILE A 22 -0.15 9.44 -13.93
N LEU A 23 0.98 8.88 -14.36
CA LEU A 23 1.35 8.83 -15.78
C LEU A 23 0.33 8.05 -16.61
N LEU A 24 -0.21 6.96 -16.08
CA LEU A 24 -1.30 6.21 -16.72
C LEU A 24 -2.59 7.03 -16.74
N TRP A 25 -2.91 7.73 -15.66
CA TRP A 25 -4.13 8.54 -15.57
C TRP A 25 -4.17 9.66 -16.63
N VAL A 26 -3.03 10.28 -16.89
CA VAL A 26 -2.91 11.35 -17.90
C VAL A 26 -2.52 10.81 -19.29
N ASN A 27 -2.53 9.49 -19.49
CA ASN A 27 -2.15 8.81 -20.75
C ASN A 27 -0.75 9.21 -21.25
N ALA A 28 0.19 9.43 -20.33
CA ALA A 28 1.56 9.84 -20.65
C ALA A 28 2.50 8.68 -20.98
N ILE A 29 2.10 7.44 -20.66
CA ILE A 29 2.89 6.23 -20.93
C ILE A 29 2.05 5.13 -21.56
N PRO A 30 2.67 4.23 -22.37
CA PRO A 30 1.98 3.10 -22.99
C PRO A 30 1.51 2.05 -21.99
N ASP A 31 0.77 1.05 -22.48
CA ASP A 31 0.14 -0.01 -21.69
C ASP A 31 1.11 -0.85 -20.83
N TRP A 32 2.39 -0.93 -21.16
CA TRP A 32 3.37 -1.58 -20.29
C TRP A 32 3.46 -0.93 -18.90
N GLY A 33 3.10 0.35 -18.80
CA GLY A 33 3.01 1.06 -17.52
C GLY A 33 2.00 0.45 -16.55
N VAL A 34 0.94 -0.18 -17.07
CA VAL A 34 -0.04 -0.92 -16.24
C VAL A 34 0.66 -2.08 -15.52
N MET A 35 1.48 -2.86 -16.23
CA MET A 35 2.23 -3.96 -15.63
C MET A 35 3.22 -3.47 -14.57
N ALA A 36 3.92 -2.38 -14.85
CA ALA A 36 4.85 -1.76 -13.90
C ALA A 36 4.12 -1.27 -12.63
N HIS A 37 3.01 -0.57 -12.81
CA HIS A 37 2.18 -0.09 -11.69
C HIS A 37 1.63 -1.25 -10.85
N MET A 38 1.12 -2.30 -11.48
CA MET A 38 0.59 -3.49 -10.80
C MET A 38 1.68 -4.21 -9.99
N THR A 39 2.87 -4.40 -10.58
CA THR A 39 4.01 -5.05 -9.91
C THR A 39 4.44 -4.26 -8.68
N LEU A 40 4.58 -2.93 -8.81
CA LEU A 40 4.93 -2.05 -7.70
C LEU A 40 3.84 -2.05 -6.62
N GLY A 41 2.56 -2.05 -7.02
CA GLY A 41 1.42 -2.16 -6.12
C GLY A 41 1.44 -3.46 -5.33
N LEU A 42 1.73 -4.59 -5.98
CA LEU A 42 1.84 -5.89 -5.31
C LEU A 42 3.00 -5.91 -4.30
N LEU A 43 4.15 -5.37 -4.68
CA LEU A 43 5.30 -5.24 -3.77
C LEU A 43 4.99 -4.33 -2.58
N ALA A 44 4.20 -3.27 -2.79
CA ALA A 44 3.71 -2.41 -1.71
C ALA A 44 2.79 -3.19 -0.75
N VAL A 45 1.89 -4.03 -1.26
CA VAL A 45 1.01 -4.89 -0.45
C VAL A 45 1.82 -5.86 0.39
N ILE A 46 2.80 -6.55 -0.21
CA ILE A 46 3.70 -7.47 0.51
C ILE A 46 4.44 -6.71 1.62
N SER A 47 4.97 -5.53 1.32
CA SER A 47 5.66 -4.68 2.30
C SER A 47 4.74 -4.27 3.46
N LEU A 48 3.49 -3.94 3.16
CA LEU A 48 2.48 -3.60 4.16
C LEU A 48 2.15 -4.80 5.06
N TRP A 49 2.06 -5.99 4.50
CA TRP A 49 1.84 -7.22 5.28
C TRP A 49 3.04 -7.61 6.13
N LEU A 50 4.27 -7.34 5.67
CA LEU A 50 5.46 -7.48 6.51
C LEU A 50 5.41 -6.53 7.72
N LEU A 51 4.92 -5.31 7.53
CA LEU A 51 4.70 -4.36 8.62
C LEU A 51 3.60 -4.84 9.58
N ALA A 52 2.49 -5.35 9.03
CA ALA A 52 1.39 -5.93 9.82
C ALA A 52 1.89 -7.08 10.70
N PHE A 53 2.65 -8.00 10.11
CA PHE A 53 3.27 -9.10 10.83
C PHE A 53 4.27 -8.60 11.89
N GLY A 54 5.12 -7.64 11.53
CA GLY A 54 6.10 -7.07 12.43
C GLY A 54 5.49 -6.43 13.68
N ILE A 55 4.38 -5.68 13.53
CA ILE A 55 3.70 -5.06 14.68
C ILE A 55 2.85 -6.07 15.47
N ALA A 56 2.31 -7.09 14.81
CA ALA A 56 1.55 -8.16 15.47
C ALA A 56 2.45 -9.03 16.37
N THR A 57 3.69 -9.25 15.96
CA THR A 57 4.67 -10.09 16.67
C THR A 57 5.68 -9.30 17.49
N ALA A 58 5.54 -7.98 17.56
CA ALA A 58 6.47 -7.12 18.27
C ALA A 58 6.59 -7.51 19.75
N PRO A 59 7.82 -7.62 20.29
CA PRO A 59 8.01 -7.95 21.70
C PRO A 59 7.49 -6.84 22.62
N LYS A 60 7.56 -5.58 22.17
CA LYS A 60 7.00 -4.42 22.86
C LYS A 60 6.12 -3.60 21.91
N GLY A 61 5.03 -3.06 22.43
CA GLY A 61 4.14 -2.18 21.66
C GLY A 61 3.30 -2.86 20.60
N ARG A 62 3.11 -4.19 20.72
CA ARG A 62 2.21 -4.95 19.85
C ARG A 62 0.86 -4.25 19.70
N ASN A 63 0.34 -4.24 18.48
CA ASN A 63 -0.93 -3.62 18.18
C ASN A 63 -1.69 -4.38 17.09
N TRP A 64 -2.66 -5.17 17.52
CA TRP A 64 -3.50 -5.96 16.62
C TRP A 64 -4.40 -5.10 15.75
N GLY A 65 -4.87 -3.95 16.24
CA GLY A 65 -5.69 -3.02 15.44
C GLY A 65 -4.93 -2.50 14.22
N LEU A 66 -3.69 -2.04 14.40
CA LEU A 66 -2.84 -1.63 13.28
C LEU A 66 -2.48 -2.79 12.35
N ALA A 67 -2.22 -3.98 12.92
CA ALA A 67 -1.89 -5.15 12.11
C ALA A 67 -3.07 -5.57 11.23
N ILE A 68 -4.27 -5.68 11.80
CA ILE A 68 -5.49 -6.03 11.06
C ILE A 68 -5.81 -4.94 10.03
N GLY A 69 -5.75 -3.66 10.41
CA GLY A 69 -5.99 -2.55 9.50
C GLY A 69 -5.04 -2.56 8.30
N ALA A 70 -3.75 -2.80 8.52
CA ALA A 70 -2.77 -2.91 7.44
C ALA A 70 -3.02 -4.14 6.56
N PHE A 71 -3.42 -5.26 7.14
CA PHE A 71 -3.74 -6.47 6.40
C PHE A 71 -4.98 -6.27 5.50
N VAL A 72 -6.07 -5.73 6.06
CA VAL A 72 -7.31 -5.46 5.33
C VAL A 72 -7.08 -4.45 4.20
N LEU A 73 -6.35 -3.37 4.49
CA LEU A 73 -6.01 -2.37 3.48
C LEU A 73 -5.17 -2.96 2.36
N GLY A 74 -4.23 -3.86 2.70
CA GLY A 74 -3.44 -4.61 1.73
C GLY A 74 -4.26 -5.56 0.86
N LEU A 75 -5.41 -6.06 1.33
CA LEU A 75 -6.35 -6.83 0.51
C LEU A 75 -7.20 -5.92 -0.40
N LEU A 76 -7.65 -4.78 0.10
CA LEU A 76 -8.50 -3.86 -0.67
C LEU A 76 -7.76 -3.24 -1.85
N LEU A 77 -6.48 -2.94 -1.71
CA LEU A 77 -5.67 -2.34 -2.77
C LEU A 77 -5.69 -3.13 -4.08
N PRO A 78 -5.32 -4.42 -4.11
CA PRO A 78 -5.38 -5.19 -5.35
C PRO A 78 -6.80 -5.49 -5.80
N ILE A 79 -7.76 -5.66 -4.89
CA ILE A 79 -9.17 -5.88 -5.25
C ILE A 79 -9.70 -4.69 -6.05
N VAL A 80 -9.51 -3.47 -5.56
CA VAL A 80 -9.95 -2.26 -6.28
C VAL A 80 -9.08 -2.02 -7.51
N GLY A 81 -7.76 -2.17 -7.40
CA GLY A 81 -6.82 -1.96 -8.50
C GLY A 81 -7.07 -2.86 -9.70
N LEU A 82 -7.21 -4.16 -9.48
CA LEU A 82 -7.54 -5.13 -10.54
C LEU A 82 -8.98 -5.00 -11.01
N GLY A 83 -9.90 -4.68 -10.10
CA GLY A 83 -11.30 -4.47 -10.40
C GLY A 83 -11.54 -3.36 -11.43
N GLN A 84 -10.70 -2.33 -11.46
CA GLN A 84 -10.76 -1.23 -12.44
C GLN A 84 -10.63 -1.73 -13.89
N LEU A 85 -9.96 -2.85 -14.12
CA LEU A 85 -9.74 -3.42 -15.44
C LEU A 85 -10.96 -4.23 -15.94
N SER A 86 -11.93 -4.51 -15.08
CA SER A 86 -13.04 -5.39 -15.38
C SER A 86 -14.36 -4.95 -14.74
N TRP A 87 -14.70 -5.50 -13.58
CA TRP A 87 -16.01 -5.35 -12.94
C TRP A 87 -16.22 -3.99 -12.24
N LEU A 88 -15.19 -3.20 -11.99
CA LEU A 88 -15.25 -1.82 -11.51
C LEU A 88 -15.05 -0.77 -12.62
N SER A 89 -15.13 -1.19 -13.88
CA SER A 89 -15.09 -0.29 -15.04
C SER A 89 -16.47 0.36 -15.22
N LEU A 90 -16.72 1.47 -14.52
CA LEU A 90 -18.03 2.11 -14.37
C LEU A 90 -18.31 3.22 -15.39
N GLY A 91 -17.66 3.21 -16.56
CA GLY A 91 -17.84 4.24 -17.57
C GLY A 91 -17.50 5.64 -17.02
N ASN A 92 -18.45 6.58 -17.09
CA ASN A 92 -18.24 7.95 -16.62
C ASN A 92 -17.98 8.07 -15.10
N ALA A 93 -18.40 7.07 -14.31
CA ALA A 93 -18.14 7.02 -12.86
C ALA A 93 -16.80 6.36 -12.52
N HIS A 94 -16.01 5.94 -13.51
CA HIS A 94 -14.71 5.27 -13.29
C HIS A 94 -13.73 6.16 -12.50
N ILE A 95 -13.82 7.48 -12.66
CA ILE A 95 -13.01 8.44 -11.88
C ILE A 95 -13.18 8.28 -10.36
N VAL A 96 -14.38 7.91 -9.91
CA VAL A 96 -14.65 7.67 -8.48
C VAL A 96 -13.82 6.48 -7.98
N VAL A 97 -13.75 5.41 -8.77
CA VAL A 97 -12.94 4.21 -8.43
C VAL A 97 -11.45 4.55 -8.43
N GLN A 98 -10.98 5.35 -9.37
CA GLN A 98 -9.59 5.82 -9.42
C GLN A 98 -9.23 6.64 -8.17
N ILE A 99 -10.11 7.54 -7.75
CA ILE A 99 -9.92 8.34 -6.53
C ILE A 99 -9.89 7.44 -5.28
N ILE A 100 -10.81 6.49 -5.18
CA ILE A 100 -10.85 5.53 -4.07
C ILE A 100 -9.54 4.73 -4.03
N HIS A 101 -9.08 4.23 -5.17
CA HIS A 101 -7.81 3.50 -5.26
C HIS A 101 -6.61 4.35 -4.82
N LEU A 102 -6.57 5.62 -5.25
CA LEU A 102 -5.55 6.58 -4.81
C LEU A 102 -5.58 6.77 -3.29
N LEU A 103 -6.75 6.97 -2.71
CA LEU A 103 -6.92 7.13 -1.26
C LEU A 103 -6.51 5.89 -0.48
N LEU A 104 -6.80 4.69 -1.00
CA LEU A 104 -6.33 3.43 -0.42
C LEU A 104 -4.79 3.34 -0.44
N GLY A 105 -4.15 3.77 -1.52
CA GLY A 105 -2.68 3.82 -1.63
C GLY A 105 -2.06 4.80 -0.63
N LEU A 106 -2.64 6.00 -0.48
CA LEU A 106 -2.21 6.97 0.52
C LEU A 106 -2.47 6.45 1.95
N GLY A 107 -3.58 5.76 2.16
CA GLY A 107 -3.88 5.08 3.43
C GLY A 107 -2.86 4.00 3.77
N ALA A 108 -2.37 3.26 2.79
CA ALA A 108 -1.35 2.22 2.97
C ALA A 108 -0.04 2.81 3.49
N ILE A 109 0.44 3.91 2.89
CA ILE A 109 1.64 4.57 3.41
C ILE A 109 1.38 5.17 4.80
N GLY A 110 0.21 5.77 5.04
CA GLY A 110 -0.17 6.33 6.33
C GLY A 110 -0.15 5.30 7.45
N ILE A 111 -0.79 4.15 7.27
CA ILE A 111 -0.79 3.09 8.29
C ILE A 111 0.60 2.45 8.44
N GLY A 112 1.36 2.33 7.36
CA GLY A 112 2.74 1.88 7.39
C GLY A 112 3.63 2.78 8.25
N GLU A 113 3.51 4.11 8.09
CA GLU A 113 4.23 5.09 8.91
C GLU A 113 3.82 5.01 10.39
N MET A 114 2.54 4.83 10.67
CA MET A 114 2.05 4.66 12.06
C MET A 114 2.66 3.41 12.71
N ILE A 115 2.70 2.29 11.98
CA ILE A 115 3.33 1.05 12.45
C ILE A 115 4.81 1.26 12.71
N ALA A 116 5.54 1.84 11.76
CA ALA A 116 6.97 2.07 11.88
C ALA A 116 7.31 3.02 13.05
N ALA A 117 6.56 4.10 13.19
CA ALA A 117 6.74 5.06 14.28
C ALA A 117 6.46 4.43 15.66
N ARG A 118 5.37 3.65 15.77
CA ARG A 118 5.04 2.93 17.01
C ARG A 118 6.10 1.89 17.35
N TYR A 119 6.47 1.06 16.39
CA TYR A 119 7.50 0.04 16.58
C TYR A 119 8.83 0.67 17.04
N LYS A 120 9.25 1.73 16.37
CA LYS A 120 10.48 2.47 16.73
C LYS A 120 10.45 3.02 18.15
N ARG A 121 9.33 3.64 18.56
CA ARG A 121 9.18 4.20 19.92
C ARG A 121 9.28 3.14 21.00
N GLN A 122 8.65 1.98 20.77
CA GLN A 122 8.56 0.92 21.77
C GLN A 122 9.80 0.03 21.86
N ASN A 123 10.60 -0.03 20.79
CA ASN A 123 11.75 -0.92 20.67
C ASN A 123 13.10 -0.17 20.61
N LYS A 124 13.10 1.16 20.74
CA LYS A 124 14.32 1.98 20.72
C LYS A 124 15.28 1.72 21.88
N LEU A 125 14.77 1.19 22.98
CA LEU A 125 15.52 0.96 24.21
C LEU A 125 15.95 -0.51 24.38
N ALA A 126 15.83 -1.28 23.32
CA ALA A 126 16.31 -2.66 23.29
C ALA A 126 17.68 -2.74 22.66
#